data_62ff16371621798bf63b016862addd19
#
_entry.id   62ff16371621798bf63b016862addd19
#
_cell.length_a   1.000
_cell.length_b   1.000
_cell.length_c   1.000
_cell.angle_alpha   90.00
_cell.angle_beta   90.00
_cell.angle_gamma   90.00
#
_symmetry.space_group_name_H-M   'P 1'
#
loop_
_entity.id
_entity.type
_entity.pdbx_description
1 polymer ?
#
loop_
_entity_poly.entity_id
_entity_poly.type
_entity_poly.pdbx_seq_one_letter_code
_entity_poly.pdbx_strand_id
1 'polypeptide(L)'
;MTPLKRTIALPAALLLAGGLLAVILPAVSSEAAITRLCNSQTTSVSSGAYTVDNNEWGSGAPECITTTGEAEFKVVNSSIANGKDGAPGGYPNIYKGCFYGSCTSGSGLPIEVSTIRAGTVTSSWRTAQPGGGNIYNAAYDIWFNRSRTTGGLANGLELMIWINHHGPKHPYGSEVASNVSIGGRTYDVFYGGRAGSYGTVTYEMTSGVSSVSNLDLRPFEANAVGRGYLSKSWWLISVQAGFEDWQGGRGLKTKSFSVTVHHRR
;
A
#
# COMPACT_ATOMS: atom_id res chain seq x y z
N MET A 1 -42.10 -81.11 -56.34
CA MET A 1 -42.40 -79.64 -56.00
C MET A 1 -41.57 -79.30 -54.77
N THR A 2 -40.41 -78.67 -54.94
CA THR A 2 -39.44 -78.37 -53.86
C THR A 2 -39.38 -76.89 -53.68
N PRO A 3 -39.54 -76.30 -52.50
CA PRO A 3 -39.45 -74.89 -52.33
C PRO A 3 -38.01 -74.38 -52.17
N LEU A 4 -37.74 -73.33 -52.89
CA LEU A 4 -36.48 -72.58 -52.92
C LEU A 4 -36.24 -71.84 -51.59
N LYS A 5 -35.07 -72.08 -50.96
CA LYS A 5 -34.60 -71.31 -49.81
C LYS A 5 -33.88 -70.03 -50.28
N ARG A 6 -34.42 -68.85 -49.93
CA ARG A 6 -33.75 -67.60 -50.14
C ARG A 6 -32.82 -67.27 -48.92
N THR A 7 -31.56 -67.16 -49.21
CA THR A 7 -30.55 -66.69 -48.25
C THR A 7 -30.50 -65.13 -48.26
N ILE A 8 -30.73 -64.52 -47.11
CA ILE A 8 -30.62 -63.10 -46.95
C ILE A 8 -29.22 -62.81 -46.40
N ALA A 9 -28.42 -62.03 -47.16
CA ALA A 9 -27.11 -61.53 -46.72
C ALA A 9 -27.31 -60.24 -45.94
N LEU A 10 -26.78 -60.20 -44.71
CA LEU A 10 -26.66 -58.96 -43.92
C LEU A 10 -25.43 -58.18 -44.37
N PRO A 11 -25.51 -56.83 -44.50
CA PRO A 11 -24.32 -55.98 -44.71
C PRO A 11 -23.57 -55.74 -43.39
N ALA A 12 -22.24 -55.94 -43.43
CA ALA A 12 -21.34 -55.64 -42.35
C ALA A 12 -21.22 -54.09 -42.19
N ALA A 13 -21.60 -53.60 -41.03
CA ALA A 13 -21.40 -52.14 -40.67
C ALA A 13 -19.94 -51.93 -40.24
N LEU A 14 -19.21 -51.15 -40.99
CA LEU A 14 -17.87 -50.66 -40.65
C LEU A 14 -18.00 -49.52 -39.58
N LEU A 15 -17.59 -49.79 -38.35
CA LEU A 15 -17.44 -48.78 -37.30
C LEU A 15 -16.15 -48.02 -37.52
N LEU A 16 -16.23 -46.78 -38.04
CA LEU A 16 -15.13 -45.81 -38.04
C LEU A 16 -14.99 -45.23 -36.63
N ALA A 17 -13.98 -45.66 -35.86
CA ALA A 17 -13.56 -45.03 -34.62
C ALA A 17 -12.84 -43.71 -34.92
N GLY A 18 -13.57 -42.61 -34.90
CA GLY A 18 -13.01 -41.28 -34.97
C GLY A 18 -12.33 -40.89 -33.65
N GLY A 19 -10.99 -41.03 -33.59
CA GLY A 19 -10.21 -40.51 -32.47
C GLY A 19 -10.21 -38.97 -32.48
N LEU A 20 -10.87 -38.33 -31.51
CA LEU A 20 -10.68 -36.90 -31.25
C LEU A 20 -9.26 -36.68 -30.69
N LEU A 21 -8.35 -36.17 -31.51
CA LEU A 21 -7.10 -35.59 -31.01
C LEU A 21 -7.45 -34.28 -30.28
N ALA A 22 -7.43 -34.26 -28.94
CA ALA A 22 -7.47 -33.07 -28.16
C ALA A 22 -6.14 -32.31 -28.34
N VAL A 23 -6.16 -31.22 -29.11
CA VAL A 23 -5.05 -30.31 -29.23
C VAL A 23 -4.96 -29.51 -27.91
N ILE A 24 -4.05 -29.91 -27.03
CA ILE A 24 -3.70 -29.14 -25.84
C ILE A 24 -2.86 -27.93 -26.31
N LEU A 25 -3.51 -26.78 -26.49
CA LEU A 25 -2.79 -25.53 -26.68
C LEU A 25 -2.11 -25.16 -25.35
N PRO A 26 -0.80 -24.84 -25.35
CA PRO A 26 -0.16 -24.34 -24.16
C PRO A 26 -0.82 -23.02 -23.78
N ALA A 27 -1.21 -22.87 -22.50
CA ALA A 27 -1.66 -21.61 -21.96
C ALA A 27 -0.50 -20.61 -22.06
N VAL A 28 -0.61 -19.63 -22.93
CA VAL A 28 0.31 -18.51 -22.98
C VAL A 28 0.03 -17.69 -21.73
N SER A 29 0.89 -17.78 -20.71
CA SER A 29 0.87 -16.86 -19.59
C SER A 29 1.23 -15.49 -20.14
N SER A 30 0.25 -14.58 -20.23
CA SER A 30 0.56 -13.18 -20.51
C SER A 30 1.39 -12.66 -19.34
N GLU A 31 2.64 -12.28 -19.55
CA GLU A 31 3.39 -11.50 -18.59
C GLU A 31 2.58 -10.23 -18.28
N ALA A 32 2.37 -9.96 -16.99
CA ALA A 32 1.68 -8.75 -16.57
C ALA A 32 2.45 -7.53 -17.08
N ALA A 33 1.76 -6.63 -17.79
CA ALA A 33 2.39 -5.43 -18.35
C ALA A 33 2.92 -4.55 -17.21
N ILE A 34 4.21 -4.22 -17.27
CA ILE A 34 4.85 -3.34 -16.28
C ILE A 34 4.49 -1.88 -16.61
N THR A 35 3.85 -1.22 -15.66
CA THR A 35 3.59 0.24 -15.74
C THR A 35 4.70 1.00 -15.03
N ARG A 36 5.26 2.02 -15.69
CA ARG A 36 6.26 2.92 -15.12
C ARG A 36 5.62 4.28 -14.82
N LEU A 37 5.88 4.79 -13.62
CA LEU A 37 5.41 6.08 -13.12
C LEU A 37 6.61 6.92 -12.72
N CYS A 38 6.63 8.20 -13.10
CA CYS A 38 7.69 9.16 -12.74
C CYS A 38 7.05 10.47 -12.28
N ASN A 39 7.81 11.30 -11.57
CA ASN A 39 7.34 12.56 -10.99
C ASN A 39 6.14 12.30 -10.05
N SER A 40 5.01 12.95 -10.27
CA SER A 40 3.78 12.78 -9.47
C SER A 40 2.73 11.93 -10.20
N GLN A 41 3.16 10.95 -11.02
CA GLN A 41 2.24 10.06 -11.72
C GLN A 41 1.70 8.98 -10.79
N THR A 42 0.42 8.65 -10.99
CA THR A 42 -0.30 7.63 -10.24
C THR A 42 -0.92 6.59 -11.17
N THR A 43 -1.20 5.41 -10.63
CA THR A 43 -2.00 4.40 -11.32
C THR A 43 -2.82 3.58 -10.34
N SER A 44 -4.01 3.19 -10.78
CA SER A 44 -4.87 2.27 -10.04
C SER A 44 -4.39 0.83 -10.22
N VAL A 45 -4.36 0.05 -9.14
CA VAL A 45 -3.91 -1.35 -9.15
C VAL A 45 -4.91 -2.25 -8.42
N SER A 46 -4.77 -3.57 -8.58
CA SER A 46 -5.66 -4.57 -7.97
C SER A 46 -7.15 -4.25 -8.21
N SER A 47 -7.50 -4.01 -9.48
CA SER A 47 -8.88 -3.66 -9.92
C SER A 47 -9.47 -2.43 -9.22
N GLY A 48 -8.66 -1.44 -8.92
CA GLY A 48 -9.08 -0.20 -8.28
C GLY A 48 -9.06 -0.21 -6.75
N ALA A 49 -8.72 -1.33 -6.12
CA ALA A 49 -8.68 -1.45 -4.66
C ALA A 49 -7.58 -0.60 -4.02
N TYR A 50 -6.53 -0.27 -4.77
CA TYR A 50 -5.40 0.56 -4.34
C TYR A 50 -4.97 1.51 -5.46
N THR A 51 -4.23 2.56 -5.07
CA THR A 51 -3.49 3.43 -6.00
C THR A 51 -2.02 3.39 -5.64
N VAL A 52 -1.16 3.24 -6.64
CA VAL A 52 0.29 3.43 -6.56
C VAL A 52 0.61 4.84 -7.02
N ASP A 53 1.39 5.57 -6.24
CA ASP A 53 1.75 6.97 -6.45
C ASP A 53 3.27 7.15 -6.33
N ASN A 54 3.92 7.72 -7.35
CA ASN A 54 5.36 8.03 -7.27
C ASN A 54 5.62 9.23 -6.36
N ASN A 55 4.66 10.15 -6.23
CA ASN A 55 4.60 11.23 -5.25
C ASN A 55 5.94 11.95 -5.00
N GLU A 56 6.63 12.33 -6.07
CA GLU A 56 7.82 13.17 -6.02
C GLU A 56 7.39 14.62 -5.80
N TRP A 57 7.71 15.21 -4.66
CA TRP A 57 7.23 16.53 -4.26
C TRP A 57 8.32 17.46 -3.66
N GLY A 58 9.36 16.92 -3.11
CA GLY A 58 10.40 17.66 -2.36
C GLY A 58 11.73 17.79 -3.11
N SER A 59 11.82 17.25 -4.31
CA SER A 59 13.02 17.30 -5.17
C SER A 59 12.62 17.53 -6.61
N GLY A 60 13.47 18.19 -7.39
CA GLY A 60 13.39 18.20 -8.85
C GLY A 60 14.27 17.11 -9.50
N ALA A 61 14.87 16.23 -8.71
CA ALA A 61 15.68 15.13 -9.20
C ALA A 61 14.77 13.96 -9.62
N PRO A 62 15.01 13.35 -10.81
CA PRO A 62 14.10 12.32 -11.31
C PRO A 62 14.02 11.10 -10.40
N GLU A 63 12.79 10.71 -10.07
CA GLU A 63 12.46 9.41 -9.50
C GLU A 63 11.39 8.72 -10.33
N CYS A 64 11.51 7.39 -10.46
CA CYS A 64 10.51 6.56 -11.13
C CYS A 64 10.34 5.23 -10.41
N ILE A 65 9.08 4.80 -10.35
CA ILE A 65 8.68 3.49 -9.84
C ILE A 65 8.07 2.63 -10.95
N THR A 66 7.98 1.34 -10.72
CA THR A 66 7.23 0.40 -11.57
C THR A 66 6.29 -0.45 -10.74
N THR A 67 5.17 -0.85 -11.34
CA THR A 67 4.20 -1.81 -10.80
C THR A 67 3.73 -2.78 -11.88
N THR A 68 3.36 -3.99 -11.50
CA THR A 68 2.73 -4.99 -12.38
C THR A 68 1.20 -4.89 -12.41
N GLY A 69 0.61 -3.91 -11.69
CA GLY A 69 -0.84 -3.79 -11.53
C GLY A 69 -1.38 -4.49 -10.29
N GLU A 70 -0.52 -5.19 -9.55
CA GLU A 70 -0.82 -5.75 -8.22
C GLU A 70 -0.53 -4.72 -7.11
N ALA A 71 -0.88 -5.05 -5.86
CA ALA A 71 -0.62 -4.19 -4.70
C ALA A 71 0.87 -4.20 -4.32
N GLU A 72 1.72 -3.77 -5.27
CA GLU A 72 3.17 -3.70 -5.16
C GLU A 72 3.74 -2.56 -6.02
N PHE A 73 4.93 -2.08 -5.67
CA PHE A 73 5.73 -1.21 -6.54
C PHE A 73 7.21 -1.32 -6.20
N LYS A 74 8.08 -0.84 -7.10
CA LYS A 74 9.54 -0.80 -6.90
C LYS A 74 10.11 0.51 -7.44
N VAL A 75 10.95 1.19 -6.66
CA VAL A 75 11.78 2.31 -7.14
C VAL A 75 12.87 1.74 -8.08
N VAL A 76 12.78 2.11 -9.34
CA VAL A 76 13.70 1.61 -10.40
C VAL A 76 14.75 2.63 -10.78
N ASN A 77 14.46 3.91 -10.57
CA ASN A 77 15.38 5.01 -10.76
C ASN A 77 15.14 6.05 -9.67
N SER A 78 16.20 6.57 -9.08
CA SER A 78 16.16 7.75 -8.22
C SER A 78 17.50 8.45 -8.28
N SER A 79 17.46 9.76 -8.44
CA SER A 79 18.59 10.68 -8.38
C SER A 79 18.44 11.67 -7.22
N ILE A 80 17.57 11.36 -6.27
CA ILE A 80 17.31 12.20 -5.10
C ILE A 80 18.59 12.30 -4.27
N ALA A 81 18.96 13.54 -3.92
CA ALA A 81 20.15 13.88 -3.16
C ALA A 81 19.87 15.09 -2.23
N ASN A 82 18.76 15.03 -1.52
CA ASN A 82 18.34 16.06 -0.57
C ASN A 82 19.24 16.06 0.68
N GLY A 83 19.33 17.21 1.32
CA GLY A 83 20.03 17.34 2.60
C GLY A 83 19.33 16.50 3.68
N LYS A 84 20.12 15.79 4.48
CA LYS A 84 19.61 14.95 5.58
C LYS A 84 18.76 15.72 6.61
N ASP A 85 18.97 17.05 6.75
CA ASP A 85 18.24 17.90 7.69
C ASP A 85 17.02 18.61 7.05
N GLY A 86 16.77 18.35 5.75
CA GLY A 86 15.65 18.89 4.98
C GLY A 86 14.47 17.93 4.85
N ALA A 87 13.53 18.32 3.99
CA ALA A 87 12.44 17.46 3.57
C ALA A 87 12.94 16.31 2.68
N PRO A 88 12.23 15.16 2.61
CA PRO A 88 12.50 14.13 1.64
C PRO A 88 12.31 14.62 0.21
N GLY A 89 12.83 13.88 -0.76
CA GLY A 89 12.64 14.17 -2.18
C GLY A 89 11.26 13.77 -2.68
N GLY A 90 10.73 12.69 -2.14
CA GLY A 90 9.43 12.14 -2.46
C GLY A 90 8.93 11.18 -1.39
N TYR A 91 7.77 10.61 -1.67
CA TYR A 91 7.17 9.53 -0.90
C TYR A 91 6.46 8.55 -1.85
N PRO A 92 7.22 7.78 -2.66
CA PRO A 92 6.63 6.72 -3.46
C PRO A 92 5.87 5.76 -2.56
N ASN A 93 4.58 5.59 -2.84
CA ASN A 93 3.68 4.89 -1.95
C ASN A 93 2.57 4.10 -2.68
N ILE A 94 1.87 3.31 -1.90
CA ILE A 94 0.60 2.68 -2.27
C ILE A 94 -0.42 3.01 -1.20
N TYR A 95 -1.66 3.33 -1.59
CA TYR A 95 -2.69 3.68 -0.63
C TYR A 95 -4.04 3.05 -0.90
N LYS A 96 -4.84 2.97 0.18
CA LYS A 96 -6.28 2.71 0.20
C LYS A 96 -7.00 3.89 0.87
N GLY A 97 -8.10 4.33 0.27
CA GLY A 97 -8.86 5.50 0.72
C GLY A 97 -8.75 6.65 -0.27
N CYS A 98 -8.69 7.88 0.23
CA CYS A 98 -8.70 9.08 -0.59
C CYS A 98 -7.48 9.97 -0.28
N PHE A 99 -6.82 10.46 -1.33
CA PHE A 99 -5.73 11.42 -1.24
C PHE A 99 -5.91 12.47 -2.32
N TYR A 100 -5.94 13.76 -1.97
CA TYR A 100 -6.25 14.90 -2.85
C TYR A 100 -7.50 14.72 -3.71
N GLY A 101 -8.53 14.04 -3.19
CA GLY A 101 -9.77 13.77 -3.92
C GLY A 101 -9.72 12.53 -4.83
N SER A 102 -8.55 11.96 -5.06
CA SER A 102 -8.42 10.65 -5.73
C SER A 102 -8.72 9.53 -4.75
N CYS A 103 -9.77 8.76 -5.02
CA CYS A 103 -10.26 7.73 -4.11
C CYS A 103 -10.19 6.34 -4.75
N THR A 104 -9.77 5.34 -3.96
CA THR A 104 -9.78 3.93 -4.37
C THR A 104 -11.19 3.33 -4.27
N SER A 105 -11.46 2.33 -5.10
CA SER A 105 -12.76 1.64 -5.11
C SER A 105 -12.97 0.80 -3.85
N GLY A 106 -14.18 0.83 -3.29
CA GLY A 106 -14.57 -0.04 -2.17
C GLY A 106 -13.67 0.07 -0.94
N SER A 107 -13.09 1.24 -0.68
CA SER A 107 -12.12 1.42 0.41
C SER A 107 -12.72 1.19 1.80
N GLY A 108 -13.99 1.49 1.99
CA GLY A 108 -14.60 1.57 3.32
C GLY A 108 -14.24 2.86 4.08
N LEU A 109 -13.49 3.76 3.46
CA LEU A 109 -13.12 5.08 4.01
C LEU A 109 -13.90 6.20 3.29
N PRO A 110 -14.16 7.34 3.92
CA PRO A 110 -13.75 7.74 5.27
C PRO A 110 -14.59 7.10 6.39
N ILE A 111 -13.94 6.87 7.55
CA ILE A 111 -14.56 6.35 8.77
C ILE A 111 -14.26 7.27 9.96
N GLU A 112 -15.27 7.53 10.81
CA GLU A 112 -15.08 8.39 11.99
C GLU A 112 -14.26 7.66 13.06
N VAL A 113 -13.25 8.34 13.64
CA VAL A 113 -12.33 7.79 14.65
C VAL A 113 -13.10 7.22 15.86
N SER A 114 -14.20 7.86 16.27
CA SER A 114 -15.05 7.39 17.37
C SER A 114 -15.63 5.98 17.15
N THR A 115 -15.76 5.55 15.89
CA THR A 115 -16.34 4.26 15.51
C THR A 115 -15.30 3.16 15.33
N ILE A 116 -14.00 3.51 15.24
CA ILE A 116 -12.91 2.55 15.05
C ILE A 116 -12.69 1.77 16.36
N ARG A 117 -12.74 0.45 16.26
CA ARG A 117 -12.49 -0.51 17.34
C ARG A 117 -11.26 -1.36 16.98
N ALA A 118 -10.77 -2.14 17.93
CA ALA A 118 -9.69 -3.11 17.66
C ALA A 118 -10.07 -4.01 16.47
N GLY A 119 -9.13 -4.11 15.52
CA GLY A 119 -9.31 -4.87 14.28
C GLY A 119 -10.25 -4.26 13.24
N THR A 120 -10.80 -3.03 13.47
CA THR A 120 -11.63 -2.36 12.47
C THR A 120 -10.81 -1.98 11.23
N VAL A 121 -9.62 -1.44 11.42
CA VAL A 121 -8.69 -1.12 10.33
C VAL A 121 -7.37 -1.81 10.62
N THR A 122 -7.01 -2.75 9.75
CA THR A 122 -5.74 -3.48 9.84
C THR A 122 -4.98 -3.41 8.53
N SER A 123 -3.65 -3.46 8.61
CA SER A 123 -2.80 -3.48 7.44
C SER A 123 -1.69 -4.52 7.55
N SER A 124 -1.29 -5.08 6.39
CA SER A 124 -0.08 -5.87 6.25
C SER A 124 0.79 -5.29 5.16
N TRP A 125 2.09 -5.20 5.40
CA TRP A 125 3.04 -4.64 4.46
C TRP A 125 4.37 -5.38 4.50
N ARG A 126 4.89 -5.73 3.31
CA ARG A 126 6.20 -6.38 3.12
C ARG A 126 7.03 -5.57 2.16
N THR A 127 8.29 -5.35 2.52
CA THR A 127 9.20 -4.48 1.77
C THR A 127 10.49 -5.19 1.36
N ALA A 128 11.25 -4.55 0.45
CA ALA A 128 12.69 -4.70 0.35
C ALA A 128 13.29 -3.32 0.63
N GLN A 129 14.33 -3.30 1.47
CA GLN A 129 14.95 -2.10 2.00
C GLN A 129 16.47 -2.19 1.78
N PRO A 130 16.99 -1.66 0.65
CA PRO A 130 18.41 -1.70 0.34
C PRO A 130 19.20 -0.82 1.31
N GLY A 131 20.40 -1.25 1.66
CA GLY A 131 21.36 -0.48 2.44
C GLY A 131 22.25 0.42 1.58
N GLY A 132 23.51 0.57 1.98
CA GLY A 132 24.52 1.38 1.29
C GLY A 132 24.36 2.87 1.58
N GLY A 133 24.56 3.73 0.56
CA GLY A 133 24.47 5.18 0.70
C GLY A 133 23.06 5.77 0.69
N ASN A 134 22.02 4.93 0.75
CA ASN A 134 20.65 5.42 0.80
C ASN A 134 20.30 6.04 2.16
N ILE A 135 19.45 7.08 2.15
CA ILE A 135 18.83 7.65 3.35
C ILE A 135 17.33 7.69 3.12
N TYR A 136 16.58 6.90 3.87
CA TYR A 136 15.13 6.77 3.73
C TYR A 136 14.48 6.29 5.03
N ASN A 137 13.16 6.46 5.11
CA ASN A 137 12.32 5.67 6.01
C ASN A 137 11.44 4.69 5.21
N ALA A 138 10.90 3.69 5.91
CA ALA A 138 9.79 2.86 5.45
C ALA A 138 8.62 3.15 6.40
N ALA A 139 7.63 3.89 5.93
CA ALA A 139 6.60 4.48 6.76
C ALA A 139 5.19 4.23 6.24
N TYR A 140 4.25 4.11 7.18
CA TYR A 140 2.85 4.38 6.92
C TYR A 140 2.60 5.86 7.10
N ASP A 141 1.75 6.44 6.21
CA ASP A 141 1.11 7.73 6.35
C ASP A 141 -0.39 7.53 6.42
N ILE A 142 -0.95 7.84 7.57
CA ILE A 142 -2.36 7.65 7.87
C ILE A 142 -2.99 9.02 8.05
N TRP A 143 -3.90 9.38 7.13
CA TRP A 143 -4.42 10.74 7.02
C TRP A 143 -5.80 10.89 7.61
N PHE A 144 -5.98 11.95 8.37
CA PHE A 144 -7.24 12.31 9.02
C PHE A 144 -7.71 13.70 8.60
N ASN A 145 -9.01 13.84 8.36
CA ASN A 145 -9.69 15.13 8.18
C ASN A 145 -10.57 15.45 9.38
N ARG A 146 -10.76 16.75 9.62
CA ARG A 146 -11.66 17.25 10.68
C ARG A 146 -13.12 17.04 10.37
N SER A 147 -13.45 16.77 9.10
CA SER A 147 -14.81 16.47 8.61
C SER A 147 -14.75 15.33 7.59
N ARG A 148 -15.91 14.80 7.23
CA ARG A 148 -16.05 13.71 6.24
C ARG A 148 -15.82 14.21 4.81
N THR A 149 -14.73 14.93 4.55
CA THR A 149 -14.34 15.41 3.22
C THR A 149 -13.09 14.69 2.75
N THR A 150 -12.92 14.55 1.45
CA THR A 150 -11.80 13.81 0.85
C THR A 150 -11.05 14.65 -0.20
N GLY A 151 -11.53 15.84 -0.51
CA GLY A 151 -10.90 16.76 -1.46
C GLY A 151 -9.77 17.56 -0.82
N GLY A 152 -8.74 17.86 -1.60
CA GLY A 152 -7.58 18.64 -1.17
C GLY A 152 -6.67 17.92 -0.17
N LEU A 153 -5.74 18.68 0.38
CA LEU A 153 -4.84 18.19 1.45
C LEU A 153 -5.64 17.90 2.72
N ALA A 154 -5.29 16.82 3.41
CA ALA A 154 -5.83 16.51 4.73
C ALA A 154 -5.58 17.66 5.71
N ASN A 155 -6.57 17.97 6.56
CA ASN A 155 -6.55 19.14 7.42
C ASN A 155 -6.62 18.83 8.93
N GLY A 156 -6.58 17.54 9.29
CA GLY A 156 -6.63 17.07 10.68
C GLY A 156 -5.27 16.68 11.20
N LEU A 157 -4.86 15.46 10.94
CA LEU A 157 -3.60 14.85 11.39
C LEU A 157 -3.00 13.97 10.31
N GLU A 158 -1.70 13.99 10.22
CA GLU A 158 -0.88 12.94 9.63
C GLU A 158 -0.35 12.05 10.77
N LEU A 159 -0.70 10.78 10.77
CA LEU A 159 -0.17 9.81 11.71
C LEU A 159 0.78 8.89 10.95
N MET A 160 2.07 9.02 11.23
CA MET A 160 3.10 8.17 10.64
C MET A 160 3.45 6.99 11.56
N ILE A 161 3.72 5.84 10.96
CA ILE A 161 4.33 4.70 11.66
C ILE A 161 5.57 4.31 10.87
N TRP A 162 6.74 4.69 11.35
CA TRP A 162 8.00 4.26 10.77
C TRP A 162 8.29 2.84 11.21
N ILE A 163 8.19 1.89 10.29
CA ILE A 163 8.53 0.50 10.57
C ILE A 163 10.03 0.23 10.50
N ASN A 164 10.77 1.12 9.82
CA ASN A 164 12.23 1.14 9.76
C ASN A 164 12.73 2.45 9.16
N HIS A 165 14.01 2.74 9.33
CA HIS A 165 14.73 3.78 8.57
C HIS A 165 16.16 3.32 8.26
N HIS A 166 16.82 3.97 7.32
CA HIS A 166 18.23 3.79 6.99
C HIS A 166 18.92 5.15 6.87
N GLY A 167 20.06 5.27 7.50
CA GLY A 167 20.82 6.52 7.56
C GLY A 167 20.43 7.41 8.77
N PRO A 168 21.15 8.53 8.97
CA PRO A 168 21.00 9.39 10.14
C PRO A 168 19.80 10.33 9.95
N LYS A 169 18.60 9.81 10.05
CA LYS A 169 17.35 10.56 9.91
C LYS A 169 16.45 10.34 11.12
N HIS A 170 15.77 11.40 11.52
CA HIS A 170 14.77 11.39 12.58
C HIS A 170 13.44 11.94 12.06
N PRO A 171 12.31 11.54 12.63
CA PRO A 171 11.00 12.07 12.29
C PRO A 171 10.90 13.59 12.46
N TYR A 172 9.95 14.19 11.74
CA TYR A 172 9.63 15.60 11.86
C TYR A 172 9.10 15.96 13.26
N GLY A 173 9.55 17.11 13.77
CA GLY A 173 9.12 17.63 15.06
C GLY A 173 10.11 17.30 16.19
N SER A 174 9.58 17.21 17.41
CA SER A 174 10.36 16.91 18.61
C SER A 174 9.91 15.58 19.21
N GLU A 175 10.82 14.83 19.82
CA GLU A 175 10.48 13.67 20.61
C GLU A 175 9.62 14.08 21.81
N VAL A 176 8.46 13.47 21.97
CA VAL A 176 7.48 13.74 23.02
C VAL A 176 7.30 12.58 23.97
N ALA A 177 7.78 11.40 23.60
CA ALA A 177 7.88 10.22 24.47
C ALA A 177 8.80 9.17 23.83
N SER A 178 9.49 8.40 24.67
CA SER A 178 10.33 7.27 24.27
C SER A 178 9.81 5.95 24.84
N ASN A 179 10.15 4.86 24.16
CA ASN A 179 9.84 3.49 24.59
C ASN A 179 8.34 3.22 24.83
N VAL A 180 7.46 3.82 24.04
CA VAL A 180 6.00 3.62 24.15
C VAL A 180 5.62 2.26 23.59
N SER A 181 5.00 1.41 24.40
CA SER A 181 4.55 0.07 23.97
C SER A 181 3.20 0.15 23.29
N ILE A 182 3.13 -0.25 22.00
CA ILE A 182 1.90 -0.31 21.20
C ILE A 182 1.90 -1.62 20.41
N GLY A 183 0.83 -2.41 20.53
CA GLY A 183 0.65 -3.63 19.73
C GLY A 183 1.78 -4.65 19.85
N GLY A 184 2.42 -4.73 21.03
CA GLY A 184 3.54 -5.66 21.31
C GLY A 184 4.89 -5.21 20.73
N ARG A 185 5.00 -3.96 20.28
CA ARG A 185 6.25 -3.33 19.81
C ARG A 185 6.50 -2.03 20.56
N THR A 186 7.73 -1.54 20.52
CA THR A 186 8.17 -0.32 21.20
C THR A 186 8.46 0.77 20.18
N TYR A 187 8.05 2.00 20.50
CA TYR A 187 8.16 3.16 19.64
C TYR A 187 8.67 4.37 20.41
N ASP A 188 9.47 5.19 19.76
CA ASP A 188 9.69 6.58 20.14
C ASP A 188 8.68 7.44 19.39
N VAL A 189 8.14 8.45 20.07
CA VAL A 189 7.02 9.25 19.56
C VAL A 189 7.46 10.68 19.36
N PHE A 190 7.29 11.18 18.14
CA PHE A 190 7.60 12.54 17.75
C PHE A 190 6.33 13.29 17.40
N TYR A 191 6.32 14.61 17.64
CA TYR A 191 5.23 15.46 17.22
C TYR A 191 5.74 16.77 16.65
N GLY A 192 5.25 17.11 15.47
CA GLY A 192 5.45 18.39 14.80
C GLY A 192 4.11 18.98 14.40
N GLY A 193 3.89 20.25 14.66
CA GLY A 193 2.70 20.98 14.26
C GLY A 193 3.07 22.26 13.54
N ARG A 194 2.29 22.63 12.53
CA ARG A 194 2.37 23.93 11.87
C ARG A 194 1.09 24.70 12.15
N ALA A 195 1.20 25.94 12.62
CA ALA A 195 0.05 26.80 12.84
C ALA A 195 -0.79 26.95 11.57
N GLY A 196 -2.09 26.70 11.67
CA GLY A 196 -3.03 26.78 10.54
C GLY A 196 -3.02 25.58 9.57
N SER A 197 -2.24 24.53 9.86
CA SER A 197 -2.17 23.30 9.05
C SER A 197 -2.49 22.06 9.89
N TYR A 198 -2.29 20.87 9.32
CA TYR A 198 -2.32 19.61 10.07
C TYR A 198 -1.08 19.46 10.94
N GLY A 199 -1.18 18.68 12.04
CA GLY A 199 -0.04 18.20 12.79
C GLY A 199 0.43 16.86 12.26
N THR A 200 1.69 16.51 12.53
CA THR A 200 2.26 15.21 12.25
C THR A 200 2.65 14.54 13.55
N VAL A 201 2.13 13.34 13.84
CA VAL A 201 2.62 12.47 14.92
C VAL A 201 3.27 11.25 14.30
N THR A 202 4.52 10.98 14.69
CA THR A 202 5.27 9.82 14.19
C THR A 202 5.57 8.85 15.32
N TYR A 203 5.28 7.58 15.07
CA TYR A 203 5.66 6.44 15.90
C TYR A 203 6.81 5.71 15.21
N GLU A 204 8.03 5.96 15.66
CA GLU A 204 9.23 5.32 15.12
C GLU A 204 9.53 4.03 15.89
N MET A 205 9.56 2.87 15.21
CA MET A 205 9.94 1.61 15.85
C MET A 205 11.38 1.65 16.36
N THR A 206 11.58 1.36 17.65
CA THR A 206 12.92 1.27 18.24
C THR A 206 13.73 0.09 17.70
N SER A 207 13.08 -0.89 17.08
CA SER A 207 13.68 -2.02 16.37
C SER A 207 13.03 -2.16 15.01
N GLY A 208 13.71 -1.68 13.97
CA GLY A 208 13.21 -1.65 12.61
C GLY A 208 12.95 -3.04 12.02
N VAL A 209 11.94 -3.13 11.16
CA VAL A 209 11.55 -4.37 10.47
C VAL A 209 11.31 -4.12 8.97
N SER A 210 11.36 -5.18 8.17
CA SER A 210 11.02 -5.13 6.76
C SER A 210 9.60 -5.61 6.46
N SER A 211 8.84 -6.00 7.49
CA SER A 211 7.44 -6.40 7.31
C SER A 211 6.64 -6.28 8.59
N VAL A 212 5.36 -6.00 8.43
CA VAL A 212 4.34 -6.08 9.46
C VAL A 212 3.15 -6.88 8.92
N SER A 213 2.47 -7.61 9.81
CA SER A 213 1.28 -8.40 9.48
C SER A 213 0.17 -8.04 10.44
N ASN A 214 -1.02 -7.79 9.89
CA ASN A 214 -2.23 -7.46 10.66
C ASN A 214 -2.02 -6.33 11.68
N LEU A 215 -1.27 -5.30 11.30
CA LEU A 215 -1.05 -4.11 12.12
C LEU A 215 -2.39 -3.44 12.36
N ASP A 216 -2.88 -3.48 13.60
CA ASP A 216 -4.10 -2.79 14.01
C ASP A 216 -3.80 -1.30 14.23
N LEU A 217 -4.53 -0.42 13.55
CA LEU A 217 -4.31 1.03 13.66
C LEU A 217 -4.93 1.63 14.93
N ARG A 218 -5.93 0.95 15.52
CA ARG A 218 -6.66 1.45 16.68
C ARG A 218 -5.79 1.82 17.89
N PRO A 219 -4.74 1.06 18.27
CA PRO A 219 -3.87 1.44 19.38
C PRO A 219 -3.10 2.74 19.15
N PHE A 220 -2.66 3.01 17.92
CA PHE A 220 -1.96 4.26 17.54
C PHE A 220 -2.92 5.46 17.60
N GLU A 221 -4.12 5.30 17.02
CA GLU A 221 -5.18 6.32 17.09
C GLU A 221 -5.56 6.63 18.55
N ALA A 222 -5.69 5.59 19.40
CA ALA A 222 -6.00 5.76 20.82
C ALA A 222 -4.90 6.55 21.55
N ASN A 223 -3.63 6.26 21.25
CA ASN A 223 -2.49 6.98 21.82
C ASN A 223 -2.47 8.43 21.33
N ALA A 224 -2.68 8.69 20.04
CA ALA A 224 -2.77 10.05 19.49
C ALA A 224 -3.95 10.85 20.08
N VAL A 225 -5.11 10.21 20.29
CA VAL A 225 -6.26 10.82 20.99
C VAL A 225 -5.91 11.15 22.45
N GLY A 226 -5.28 10.20 23.16
CA GLY A 226 -4.88 10.39 24.55
C GLY A 226 -3.87 11.52 24.75
N ARG A 227 -3.07 11.83 23.72
CA ARG A 227 -2.12 12.95 23.68
C ARG A 227 -2.75 14.26 23.21
N GLY A 228 -3.99 14.27 22.78
CA GLY A 228 -4.67 15.45 22.24
C GLY A 228 -4.29 15.82 20.79
N TYR A 229 -3.59 14.93 20.07
CA TYR A 229 -3.19 15.19 18.68
C TYR A 229 -4.28 14.81 17.66
N LEU A 230 -5.13 13.82 18.00
CA LEU A 230 -6.25 13.33 17.18
C LEU A 230 -7.57 13.52 17.93
N SER A 231 -8.60 14.01 17.24
CA SER A 231 -9.96 14.06 17.79
C SER A 231 -10.79 12.83 17.41
N LYS A 232 -11.60 12.34 18.34
CA LYS A 232 -12.54 11.26 18.08
C LYS A 232 -13.59 11.59 17.02
N SER A 233 -13.88 12.89 16.81
CA SER A 233 -14.83 13.38 15.79
C SER A 233 -14.21 13.55 14.40
N TRP A 234 -12.89 13.29 14.23
CA TRP A 234 -12.23 13.36 12.95
C TRP A 234 -12.39 12.07 12.16
N TRP A 235 -12.01 12.09 10.91
CA TRP A 235 -12.28 11.03 9.94
C TRP A 235 -10.98 10.49 9.35
N LEU A 236 -10.74 9.19 9.50
CA LEU A 236 -9.69 8.48 8.78
C LEU A 236 -10.07 8.44 7.30
N ILE A 237 -9.25 9.02 6.43
CA ILE A 237 -9.53 9.15 5.00
C ILE A 237 -8.60 8.31 4.12
N SER A 238 -7.37 8.02 4.57
CA SER A 238 -6.38 7.29 3.79
C SER A 238 -5.43 6.49 4.68
N VAL A 239 -5.07 5.30 4.23
CA VAL A 239 -3.98 4.50 4.77
C VAL A 239 -3.00 4.25 3.64
N GLN A 240 -1.81 4.85 3.76
CA GLN A 240 -0.73 4.77 2.78
C GLN A 240 0.45 4.02 3.38
N ALA A 241 1.30 3.41 2.54
CA ALA A 241 2.57 2.82 2.94
C ALA A 241 3.60 3.03 1.82
N GLY A 242 4.76 3.55 2.19
CA GLY A 242 5.78 3.95 1.23
C GLY A 242 7.12 4.25 1.87
N PHE A 243 7.91 4.99 1.14
CA PHE A 243 9.26 5.34 1.53
C PHE A 243 9.47 6.85 1.35
N GLU A 244 9.74 7.58 2.42
CA GLU A 244 10.32 8.91 2.24
C GLU A 244 11.81 8.73 1.97
N ASP A 245 12.31 9.24 0.87
CA ASP A 245 13.72 9.14 0.52
C ASP A 245 14.39 10.52 0.45
N TRP A 246 15.50 10.64 1.15
CA TRP A 246 16.37 11.83 1.16
C TRP A 246 17.55 11.66 0.22
N GLN A 247 18.07 10.45 0.13
CA GLN A 247 19.21 10.14 -0.77
C GLN A 247 19.05 8.74 -1.35
N GLY A 248 19.19 8.63 -2.67
CA GLY A 248 19.10 7.37 -3.39
C GLY A 248 17.67 6.87 -3.50
N GLY A 249 17.37 5.70 -2.95
CA GLY A 249 16.04 5.06 -3.02
C GLY A 249 15.93 3.92 -4.01
N ARG A 250 16.81 3.83 -5.02
CA ARG A 250 16.74 2.74 -6.01
C ARG A 250 16.80 1.37 -5.36
N GLY A 251 15.78 0.54 -5.67
CA GLY A 251 15.65 -0.81 -5.13
C GLY A 251 14.72 -0.92 -3.92
N LEU A 252 14.27 0.20 -3.33
CA LEU A 252 13.13 0.21 -2.40
C LEU A 252 11.94 -0.45 -3.09
N LYS A 253 11.26 -1.33 -2.37
CA LYS A 253 10.14 -2.08 -2.94
C LYS A 253 9.07 -2.37 -1.89
N THR A 254 7.84 -2.04 -2.19
CA THR A 254 6.67 -2.67 -1.60
C THR A 254 6.45 -4.01 -2.32
N LYS A 255 6.68 -5.13 -1.62
CA LYS A 255 6.50 -6.48 -2.18
C LYS A 255 5.04 -6.91 -2.13
N SER A 256 4.31 -6.45 -1.13
CA SER A 256 2.87 -6.62 -0.99
C SER A 256 2.32 -5.65 0.03
N PHE A 257 1.11 -5.18 -0.19
CA PHE A 257 0.39 -4.29 0.70
C PHE A 257 -1.08 -4.70 0.78
N SER A 258 -1.66 -4.63 1.97
CA SER A 258 -3.10 -4.82 2.14
C SER A 258 -3.62 -3.96 3.28
N VAL A 259 -4.83 -3.43 3.10
CA VAL A 259 -5.62 -2.77 4.14
C VAL A 259 -7.01 -3.38 4.16
N THR A 260 -7.45 -3.80 5.31
CA THR A 260 -8.81 -4.28 5.56
C THR A 260 -9.55 -3.28 6.42
N VAL A 261 -10.76 -2.90 6.01
CA VAL A 261 -11.67 -2.04 6.76
C VAL A 261 -12.95 -2.84 7.02
N HIS A 262 -13.19 -3.19 8.29
CA HIS A 262 -14.37 -3.92 8.73
C HIS A 262 -15.43 -2.95 9.22
N HIS A 263 -16.52 -2.79 8.46
CA HIS A 263 -17.71 -2.13 8.98
C HIS A 263 -18.50 -3.15 9.85
N ARG A 264 -18.51 -2.95 11.15
CA ARG A 264 -19.47 -3.70 12.00
C ARG A 264 -20.86 -3.18 11.69
N ARG A 265 -21.73 -4.09 11.30
CA ARG A 265 -23.17 -3.87 11.20
C ARG A 265 -23.79 -3.68 12.57
#